data_bbdc71087e0b498957ac6939236e4bb0
#
_entry.id   bbdc71087e0b498957ac6939236e4bb0
#
_cell.length_a   1.000
_cell.length_b   1.000
_cell.length_c   1.000
_cell.angle_alpha   90.00
_cell.angle_beta   90.00
_cell.angle_gamma   90.00
#
_symmetry.space_group_name_H-M   'P 1'
#
loop_
_entity.id
_entity.type
_entity.pdbx_description
1 polymer ?
#
loop_
_entity_poly.entity_id
_entity_poly.type
_entity_poly.pdbx_seq_one_letter_code
_entity_poly.pdbx_strand_id
1 'polypeptide(L)'
;EPGGFDSTPGPMQQTGAPLDLAVDGSGYFIVKPANGKIALSRRGDFTVSADGTIRDGTGTQPLSVDFEPIKIPAHRKISISGDGIIEIEPLNAPLGQTVIVGQLATTFGSEVPLAKTIDGFVRPVDGSVPAPDNRTILLSGFLEGSNVQSVDELVTGIDQSRAYEINVKFITTAQEIDEASASLMRMPS
;
A
#
# COMPACT_ATOMS: atom_id res chain seq x y z
N GLU A 1 -7.08 13.28 15.54
CA GLU A 1 -6.40 13.57 14.27
C GLU A 1 -6.56 12.35 13.39
N PRO A 2 -6.94 12.49 12.11
CA PRO A 2 -6.88 11.36 11.20
C PRO A 2 -5.41 10.95 11.12
N GLY A 3 -5.08 9.74 11.56
CA GLY A 3 -3.72 9.23 11.63
C GLY A 3 -3.05 9.33 10.27
N GLY A 4 -2.06 10.23 10.16
CA GLY A 4 -1.22 10.33 8.99
C GLY A 4 -0.52 8.99 8.79
N PHE A 5 -0.57 8.43 7.59
CA PHE A 5 0.28 7.30 7.23
C PHE A 5 1.56 7.84 6.58
N ASP A 6 2.64 7.09 6.76
CA ASP A 6 3.90 7.42 6.10
C ASP A 6 3.79 7.06 4.61
N SER A 7 3.88 8.06 3.74
CA SER A 7 3.83 7.91 2.28
C SER A 7 5.22 7.83 1.65
N THR A 8 6.29 7.75 2.44
CA THR A 8 7.65 7.60 1.90
C THR A 8 7.76 6.27 1.14
N PRO A 9 8.39 6.26 -0.05
CA PRO A 9 8.60 5.04 -0.80
C PRO A 9 9.44 4.03 -0.02
N GLY A 10 9.07 2.75 -0.15
CA GLY A 10 9.90 1.64 0.32
C GLY A 10 11.08 1.34 -0.60
N PRO A 11 11.99 0.43 -0.20
CA PRO A 11 13.11 0.02 -1.03
C PRO A 11 12.62 -0.69 -2.29
N MET A 12 13.25 -0.39 -3.43
CA MET A 12 12.95 -1.04 -4.71
C MET A 12 13.70 -2.35 -4.85
N GLN A 13 13.00 -3.41 -5.22
CA GLN A 13 13.54 -4.73 -5.48
C GLN A 13 13.34 -5.11 -6.94
N GLN A 14 14.43 -5.40 -7.65
CA GLN A 14 14.37 -5.86 -9.03
C GLN A 14 13.96 -7.33 -9.07
N THR A 15 12.89 -7.63 -9.83
CA THR A 15 12.37 -8.99 -10.02
C THR A 15 12.57 -9.49 -11.45
N GLY A 16 12.61 -8.59 -12.42
CA GLY A 16 12.71 -8.91 -13.84
C GLY A 16 11.40 -9.40 -14.48
N ALA A 17 10.32 -9.54 -13.71
CA ALA A 17 9.00 -9.91 -14.27
C ALA A 17 8.30 -8.67 -14.87
N PRO A 18 7.84 -8.70 -16.12
CA PRO A 18 7.31 -7.51 -16.80
C PRO A 18 6.02 -6.97 -16.19
N LEU A 19 5.29 -7.77 -15.41
CA LEU A 19 4.06 -7.39 -14.69
C LEU A 19 4.31 -6.94 -13.26
N ASP A 20 5.52 -7.06 -12.76
CA ASP A 20 5.93 -6.46 -11.50
C ASP A 20 6.25 -4.98 -11.75
N LEU A 21 5.46 -4.11 -11.17
CA LEU A 21 5.53 -2.67 -11.37
C LEU A 21 5.77 -1.95 -10.06
N ALA A 22 6.68 -1.02 -10.07
CA ALA A 22 6.87 -0.10 -8.96
C ALA A 22 6.63 1.35 -9.43
N VAL A 23 6.18 2.18 -8.51
CA VAL A 23 6.05 3.62 -8.74
C VAL A 23 7.36 4.31 -8.38
N ASP A 24 7.97 5.01 -9.33
CA ASP A 24 9.18 5.80 -9.07
C ASP A 24 8.81 7.13 -8.38
N GLY A 25 9.25 7.26 -7.13
CA GLY A 25 8.94 8.42 -6.31
C GLY A 25 7.50 8.41 -5.75
N SER A 26 6.81 9.53 -5.89
CA SER A 26 5.44 9.71 -5.39
C SER A 26 4.41 9.27 -6.43
N GLY A 27 3.30 8.73 -5.95
CA GLY A 27 2.18 8.32 -6.81
C GLY A 27 1.58 6.98 -6.39
N TYR A 28 0.49 6.62 -7.07
CA TYR A 28 -0.30 5.43 -6.76
C TYR A 28 -0.93 4.87 -8.02
N PHE A 29 -1.13 3.56 -8.06
CA PHE A 29 -2.07 2.91 -8.98
C PHE A 29 -3.49 3.16 -8.51
N ILE A 30 -4.39 3.44 -9.46
CA ILE A 30 -5.82 3.47 -9.19
C ILE A 30 -6.35 2.03 -9.31
N VAL A 31 -6.93 1.52 -8.24
CA VAL A 31 -7.31 0.11 -8.14
C VAL A 31 -8.75 -0.07 -7.68
N LYS A 32 -9.31 -1.23 -7.99
CA LYS A 32 -10.64 -1.65 -7.54
C LYS A 32 -10.53 -2.93 -6.71
N PRO A 33 -10.54 -2.83 -5.37
CA PRO A 33 -10.60 -3.97 -4.47
C PRO A 33 -11.93 -4.73 -4.58
N ALA A 34 -11.99 -5.91 -3.97
CA ALA A 34 -13.19 -6.76 -3.98
C ALA A 34 -14.46 -6.08 -3.40
N ASN A 35 -14.30 -5.09 -2.51
CA ASN A 35 -15.42 -4.29 -1.98
C ASN A 35 -16.04 -3.32 -3.00
N GLY A 36 -15.49 -3.23 -4.21
CA GLY A 36 -15.98 -2.45 -5.33
C GLY A 36 -15.70 -0.95 -5.28
N LYS A 37 -15.16 -0.43 -4.17
CA LYS A 37 -14.83 1.01 -4.02
C LYS A 37 -13.44 1.29 -4.58
N ILE A 38 -13.31 2.27 -5.47
CA ILE A 38 -12.04 2.70 -6.00
C ILE A 38 -11.10 3.14 -4.86
N ALA A 39 -9.85 2.76 -4.98
CA ALA A 39 -8.82 3.04 -3.99
C ALA A 39 -7.48 3.27 -4.67
N LEU A 40 -6.51 3.71 -3.90
CA LEU A 40 -5.13 3.92 -4.30
C LEU A 40 -4.24 2.86 -3.65
N SER A 41 -3.29 2.34 -4.41
CA SER A 41 -2.33 1.34 -3.95
C SER A 41 -0.96 1.60 -4.57
N ARG A 42 0.10 1.26 -3.84
CA ARG A 42 1.47 1.20 -4.39
C ARG A 42 1.91 -0.22 -4.73
N ARG A 43 1.03 -1.19 -4.44
CA ARG A 43 1.28 -2.59 -4.72
C ARG A 43 1.20 -2.88 -6.22
N GLY A 44 2.24 -3.47 -6.78
CA GLY A 44 2.37 -3.71 -8.20
C GLY A 44 2.78 -5.13 -8.58
N ASP A 45 2.57 -6.13 -7.72
CA ASP A 45 2.77 -7.56 -8.00
C ASP A 45 1.61 -8.12 -8.85
N PHE A 46 1.51 -7.64 -10.09
CA PHE A 46 0.40 -7.98 -10.95
C PHE A 46 0.58 -9.33 -11.66
N THR A 47 -0.53 -10.01 -11.85
CA THR A 47 -0.63 -11.25 -12.61
C THR A 47 -1.85 -11.24 -13.51
N VAL A 48 -1.82 -12.02 -14.59
CA VAL A 48 -2.98 -12.22 -15.47
C VAL A 48 -3.77 -13.42 -14.97
N SER A 49 -5.01 -13.19 -14.57
CA SER A 49 -5.93 -14.24 -14.12
C SER A 49 -6.42 -15.11 -15.29
N ALA A 50 -7.06 -16.24 -15.00
CA ALA A 50 -7.59 -17.16 -16.01
C ALA A 50 -8.65 -16.52 -16.94
N ASP A 51 -9.34 -15.47 -16.47
CA ASP A 51 -10.31 -14.68 -17.24
C ASP A 51 -9.65 -13.58 -18.09
N GLY A 52 -8.31 -13.51 -18.08
CA GLY A 52 -7.51 -12.52 -18.79
C GLY A 52 -7.41 -11.17 -18.07
N THR A 53 -8.04 -10.97 -16.91
CA THR A 53 -7.92 -9.70 -16.17
C THR A 53 -6.63 -9.62 -15.37
N ILE A 54 -6.08 -8.41 -15.26
CA ILE A 54 -4.93 -8.15 -14.39
C ILE A 54 -5.41 -8.03 -12.94
N ARG A 55 -4.68 -8.69 -12.02
CA ARG A 55 -4.93 -8.63 -10.57
C ARG A 55 -3.60 -8.64 -9.82
N ASP A 56 -3.59 -8.05 -8.63
CA ASP A 56 -2.48 -8.23 -7.68
C ASP A 56 -2.64 -9.54 -6.88
N GLY A 57 -1.64 -9.89 -6.06
CA GLY A 57 -1.68 -11.08 -5.21
C GLY A 57 -2.81 -11.12 -4.18
N THR A 58 -3.55 -10.03 -3.95
CA THR A 58 -4.75 -9.97 -3.10
C THR A 58 -6.05 -10.09 -3.90
N GLY A 59 -5.97 -10.16 -5.23
CA GLY A 59 -7.12 -10.19 -6.13
C GLY A 59 -7.68 -8.81 -6.49
N THR A 60 -6.99 -7.73 -6.09
CA THR A 60 -7.35 -6.35 -6.44
C THR A 60 -7.03 -6.08 -7.91
N GLN A 61 -7.91 -5.37 -8.60
CA GLN A 61 -7.77 -5.05 -10.01
C GLN A 61 -7.21 -3.64 -10.20
N PRO A 62 -6.07 -3.45 -10.89
CA PRO A 62 -5.69 -2.15 -11.39
C PRO A 62 -6.67 -1.73 -12.48
N LEU A 63 -6.98 -0.44 -12.53
CA LEU A 63 -7.91 0.11 -13.50
C LEU A 63 -7.15 0.79 -14.65
N SER A 64 -7.81 0.85 -15.81
CA SER A 64 -7.37 1.67 -16.92
C SER A 64 -7.68 3.15 -16.67
N VAL A 65 -7.13 4.03 -17.52
CA VAL A 65 -7.43 5.47 -17.48
C VAL A 65 -8.93 5.78 -17.63
N ASP A 66 -9.71 4.85 -18.18
CA ASP A 66 -11.17 4.92 -18.29
C ASP A 66 -11.90 4.30 -17.08
N PHE A 67 -11.17 3.95 -16.01
CA PHE A 67 -11.68 3.27 -14.82
C PHE A 67 -12.28 1.89 -15.06
N GLU A 68 -11.88 1.22 -16.14
CA GLU A 68 -12.30 -0.14 -16.45
C GLU A 68 -11.23 -1.17 -16.13
N PRO A 69 -11.60 -2.42 -15.79
CA PRO A 69 -10.66 -3.52 -15.64
C PRO A 69 -9.93 -3.82 -16.95
N ILE A 70 -8.61 -3.95 -16.89
CA ILE A 70 -7.78 -4.23 -18.07
C ILE A 70 -7.80 -5.73 -18.35
N LYS A 71 -8.11 -6.09 -19.61
CA LYS A 71 -8.07 -7.47 -20.09
C LYS A 71 -6.91 -7.67 -21.05
N ILE A 72 -6.09 -8.65 -20.75
CA ILE A 72 -4.94 -9.04 -21.57
C ILE A 72 -5.30 -10.28 -22.39
N PRO A 73 -5.37 -10.19 -23.71
CA PRO A 73 -5.53 -11.35 -24.59
C PRO A 73 -4.34 -12.32 -24.49
N ALA A 74 -4.52 -13.51 -25.06
CA ALA A 74 -3.42 -14.47 -25.18
C ALA A 74 -2.25 -13.89 -25.99
N HIS A 75 -1.06 -13.90 -25.41
CA HIS A 75 0.12 -13.22 -25.94
C HIS A 75 1.38 -14.09 -25.78
N ARG A 76 2.41 -13.76 -26.57
CA ARG A 76 3.76 -14.32 -26.47
C ARG A 76 4.63 -13.50 -25.54
N LYS A 77 4.48 -12.17 -25.62
CA LYS A 77 5.26 -11.21 -24.84
C LYS A 77 4.34 -10.08 -24.36
N ILE A 78 4.62 -9.57 -23.18
CA ILE A 78 3.99 -8.39 -22.62
C ILE A 78 5.08 -7.41 -22.18
N SER A 79 4.83 -6.13 -22.37
CA SER A 79 5.70 -5.04 -21.89
C SER A 79 4.84 -3.88 -21.39
N ILE A 80 5.33 -3.19 -20.39
CA ILE A 80 4.66 -2.03 -19.81
C ILE A 80 5.66 -0.88 -19.81
N SER A 81 5.25 0.24 -20.41
CA SER A 81 6.08 1.45 -20.45
C SER A 81 6.05 2.22 -19.15
N GLY A 82 6.96 3.18 -18.98
CA GLY A 82 6.99 4.09 -17.83
C GLY A 82 5.71 4.92 -17.65
N ASP A 83 4.94 5.13 -18.72
CA ASP A 83 3.64 5.83 -18.71
C ASP A 83 2.46 4.88 -18.47
N GLY A 84 2.74 3.60 -18.15
CA GLY A 84 1.70 2.60 -17.88
C GLY A 84 1.01 2.02 -19.11
N ILE A 85 1.50 2.29 -20.33
CA ILE A 85 0.97 1.71 -21.56
C ILE A 85 1.36 0.23 -21.61
N ILE A 86 0.35 -0.62 -21.79
CA ILE A 86 0.51 -2.07 -21.88
C ILE A 86 0.51 -2.49 -23.34
N GLU A 87 1.61 -3.06 -23.78
CA GLU A 87 1.77 -3.63 -25.11
C GLU A 87 1.94 -5.14 -25.02
N ILE A 88 1.30 -5.84 -25.94
CA ILE A 88 1.46 -7.28 -26.07
C ILE A 88 1.88 -7.66 -27.51
N GLU A 89 2.55 -8.79 -27.64
CA GLU A 89 2.71 -9.51 -28.90
C GLU A 89 1.66 -10.65 -28.94
N PRO A 90 0.55 -10.48 -29.69
CA PRO A 90 -0.52 -11.48 -29.72
C PRO A 90 -0.07 -12.81 -30.32
N LEU A 91 -0.63 -13.93 -29.86
CA LEU A 91 -0.31 -15.26 -30.40
C LEU A 91 -0.64 -15.41 -31.88
N ASN A 92 -1.68 -14.70 -32.34
CA ASN A 92 -2.21 -14.81 -33.71
C ASN A 92 -1.64 -13.76 -34.67
N ALA A 93 -0.69 -12.92 -34.21
CA ALA A 93 -0.04 -11.90 -35.03
C ALA A 93 1.33 -12.39 -35.56
N PRO A 94 1.85 -11.80 -36.64
CA PRO A 94 3.23 -12.01 -37.07
C PRO A 94 4.22 -11.70 -35.93
N LEU A 95 5.38 -12.37 -35.95
CA LEU A 95 6.44 -12.15 -34.96
C LEU A 95 6.91 -10.69 -34.98
N GLY A 96 7.04 -10.08 -33.81
CA GLY A 96 7.49 -8.70 -33.63
C GLY A 96 6.40 -7.63 -33.82
N GLN A 97 5.15 -8.03 -34.11
CA GLN A 97 4.03 -7.10 -34.15
C GLN A 97 3.46 -6.93 -32.74
N THR A 98 3.50 -5.72 -32.21
CA THR A 98 2.93 -5.35 -30.92
C THR A 98 1.60 -4.62 -31.07
N VAL A 99 0.73 -4.77 -30.08
CA VAL A 99 -0.58 -4.11 -29.99
C VAL A 99 -0.73 -3.55 -28.58
N ILE A 100 -1.20 -2.29 -28.48
CA ILE A 100 -1.57 -1.67 -27.21
C ILE A 100 -2.92 -2.23 -26.79
N VAL A 101 -3.00 -2.74 -25.56
CA VAL A 101 -4.24 -3.31 -24.98
C VAL A 101 -4.86 -2.39 -23.94
N GLY A 102 -4.14 -1.41 -23.43
CA GLY A 102 -4.65 -0.44 -22.48
C GLY A 102 -3.54 0.37 -21.83
N GLN A 103 -3.94 1.24 -20.93
CA GLN A 103 -3.03 2.04 -20.10
C GLN A 103 -3.49 2.00 -18.65
N LEU A 104 -2.58 1.73 -17.73
CA LEU A 104 -2.83 1.74 -16.30
C LEU A 104 -3.14 3.16 -15.82
N ALA A 105 -4.18 3.29 -15.00
CA ALA A 105 -4.50 4.54 -14.32
C ALA A 105 -3.57 4.72 -13.12
N THR A 106 -2.82 5.80 -13.14
CA THR A 106 -1.99 6.26 -12.02
C THR A 106 -2.37 7.68 -11.64
N THR A 107 -2.08 8.06 -10.40
CA THR A 107 -2.27 9.42 -9.91
C THR A 107 -1.17 9.79 -8.94
N PHE A 108 -0.74 11.04 -8.99
CA PHE A 108 0.27 11.55 -8.07
C PHE A 108 -0.26 11.74 -6.64
N GLY A 109 -1.59 11.90 -6.48
CA GLY A 109 -2.25 11.91 -5.17
C GLY A 109 -1.98 13.13 -4.29
N SER A 110 -1.24 14.14 -4.79
CA SER A 110 -0.84 15.31 -3.97
C SER A 110 -1.89 16.41 -3.85
N GLU A 111 -2.98 16.34 -4.60
CA GLU A 111 -3.97 17.42 -4.70
C GLU A 111 -5.06 17.35 -3.62
N VAL A 112 -5.21 16.20 -2.97
CA VAL A 112 -6.21 15.96 -1.92
C VAL A 112 -5.57 15.23 -0.74
N PRO A 113 -5.96 15.56 0.49
CA PRO A 113 -5.51 14.81 1.66
C PRO A 113 -5.91 13.33 1.52
N LEU A 114 -4.93 12.45 1.70
CA LEU A 114 -5.11 11.01 1.63
C LEU A 114 -5.12 10.40 3.03
N ALA A 115 -5.92 9.39 3.24
CA ALA A 115 -5.95 8.59 4.46
C ALA A 115 -5.90 7.10 4.15
N LYS A 116 -5.21 6.34 5.01
CA LYS A 116 -5.24 4.89 4.97
C LYS A 116 -6.51 4.39 5.63
N THR A 117 -7.27 3.58 4.91
CA THR A 117 -8.54 3.01 5.37
C THR A 117 -8.32 1.63 6.02
N ILE A 118 -9.30 1.15 6.79
CA ILE A 118 -9.22 -0.10 7.57
C ILE A 118 -8.92 -1.32 6.67
N ASP A 119 -9.31 -1.27 5.40
CA ASP A 119 -9.03 -2.32 4.41
C ASP A 119 -7.59 -2.27 3.86
N GLY A 120 -6.74 -1.38 4.37
CA GLY A 120 -5.33 -1.25 4.02
C GLY A 120 -5.05 -0.39 2.79
N PHE A 121 -6.08 0.08 2.09
CA PHE A 121 -5.94 0.95 0.92
C PHE A 121 -5.90 2.42 1.31
N VAL A 122 -5.40 3.24 0.38
CA VAL A 122 -5.38 4.69 0.52
C VAL A 122 -6.53 5.30 -0.26
N ARG A 123 -7.21 6.28 0.34
CA ARG A 123 -8.32 7.01 -0.31
C ARG A 123 -8.28 8.49 0.05
N PRO A 124 -8.78 9.36 -0.83
CA PRO A 124 -9.04 10.74 -0.48
C PRO A 124 -10.00 10.87 0.71
N VAL A 125 -9.68 11.78 1.62
CA VAL A 125 -10.50 12.01 2.84
C VAL A 125 -11.90 12.52 2.50
N ASP A 126 -12.03 13.27 1.41
CA ASP A 126 -13.31 13.81 0.90
C ASP A 126 -14.17 12.77 0.16
N GLY A 127 -13.66 11.54 -0.03
CA GLY A 127 -14.34 10.48 -0.76
C GLY A 127 -14.36 10.65 -2.28
N SER A 128 -13.63 11.62 -2.83
CA SER A 128 -13.48 11.80 -4.27
C SER A 128 -12.73 10.63 -4.92
N VAL A 129 -12.89 10.48 -6.22
CA VAL A 129 -12.06 9.57 -7.02
C VAL A 129 -11.01 10.41 -7.73
N PRO A 130 -9.71 10.22 -7.43
CA PRO A 130 -8.65 10.97 -8.10
C PRO A 130 -8.67 10.73 -9.60
N ALA A 131 -8.49 11.79 -10.37
CA ALA A 131 -8.33 11.66 -11.81
C ALA A 131 -6.97 11.01 -12.12
N PRO A 132 -6.90 10.15 -13.17
CA PRO A 132 -5.62 9.66 -13.67
C PRO A 132 -4.75 10.82 -14.15
N ASP A 133 -3.46 10.75 -13.90
CA ASP A 133 -2.49 11.72 -14.38
C ASP A 133 -1.22 11.02 -14.92
N ASN A 134 -0.44 11.74 -15.73
CA ASN A 134 0.77 11.21 -16.38
C ASN A 134 2.05 11.64 -15.63
N ARG A 135 1.95 12.12 -14.41
CA ARG A 135 3.11 12.57 -13.62
C ARG A 135 3.84 11.40 -12.93
N THR A 136 3.14 10.29 -12.77
CA THR A 136 3.67 9.08 -12.13
C THR A 136 4.47 8.29 -13.13
N ILE A 137 5.71 7.96 -12.80
CA ILE A 137 6.59 7.10 -13.62
C ILE A 137 6.57 5.68 -13.03
N LEU A 138 6.40 4.70 -13.91
CA LEU A 138 6.38 3.29 -13.55
C LEU A 138 7.69 2.60 -13.95
N LEU A 139 8.18 1.73 -13.09
CA LEU A 139 9.33 0.87 -13.34
C LEU A 139 8.82 -0.58 -13.49
N SER A 140 8.93 -1.12 -14.71
CA SER A 140 8.63 -2.52 -14.99
C SER A 140 9.80 -3.42 -14.58
N GLY A 141 9.49 -4.58 -14.00
CA GLY A 141 10.49 -5.51 -13.45
C GLY A 141 10.98 -5.15 -12.05
N PHE A 142 10.26 -4.30 -11.35
CA PHE A 142 10.54 -3.90 -9.98
C PHE A 142 9.30 -4.00 -9.10
N LEU A 143 9.50 -4.30 -7.82
CA LEU A 143 8.49 -4.19 -6.78
C LEU A 143 8.96 -3.26 -5.68
N GLU A 144 8.03 -2.49 -5.14
CA GLU A 144 8.28 -1.69 -3.96
C GLU A 144 8.09 -2.55 -2.71
N GLY A 145 9.11 -2.61 -1.87
CA GLY A 145 9.05 -3.26 -0.57
C GLY A 145 8.33 -2.41 0.48
N SER A 146 8.09 -2.98 1.65
CA SER A 146 7.52 -2.23 2.77
C SER A 146 8.48 -1.14 3.25
N ASN A 147 7.98 0.08 3.48
CA ASN A 147 8.71 1.16 4.13
C ASN A 147 8.76 1.00 5.66
N VAL A 148 8.09 -0.02 6.22
CA VAL A 148 8.12 -0.30 7.65
C VAL A 148 9.43 -1.00 7.99
N GLN A 149 10.25 -0.36 8.81
CA GLN A 149 11.44 -0.97 9.38
C GLN A 149 11.01 -1.81 10.58
N SER A 150 10.89 -3.11 10.38
CA SER A 150 10.43 -4.07 11.41
C SER A 150 11.24 -4.00 12.70
N VAL A 151 12.52 -3.62 12.59
CA VAL A 151 13.44 -3.46 13.74
C VAL A 151 13.04 -2.24 14.56
N ASP A 152 12.76 -1.11 13.93
CA ASP A 152 12.39 0.14 14.62
C ASP A 152 11.02 0.00 15.31
N GLU A 153 10.08 -0.68 14.66
CA GLU A 153 8.78 -0.99 15.25
C GLU A 153 8.91 -1.92 16.46
N LEU A 154 9.82 -2.90 16.39
CA LEU A 154 10.09 -3.81 17.50
C LEU A 154 10.73 -3.06 18.68
N VAL A 155 11.68 -2.16 18.44
CA VAL A 155 12.30 -1.31 19.47
C VAL A 155 11.25 -0.41 20.10
N THR A 156 10.42 0.24 19.31
CA THR A 156 9.31 1.08 19.81
C THR A 156 8.34 0.28 20.65
N GLY A 157 7.99 -0.94 20.25
CA GLY A 157 7.15 -1.85 21.04
C GLY A 157 7.77 -2.23 22.38
N ILE A 158 9.09 -2.50 22.41
CA ILE A 158 9.83 -2.79 23.64
C ILE A 158 9.84 -1.56 24.57
N ASP A 159 10.07 -0.37 24.04
CA ASP A 159 10.09 0.85 24.84
C ASP A 159 8.72 1.19 25.41
N GLN A 160 7.65 0.96 24.67
CA GLN A 160 6.27 1.10 25.15
C GLN A 160 5.94 0.07 26.26
N SER A 161 6.40 -1.18 26.11
CA SER A 161 6.24 -2.21 27.13
C SER A 161 6.97 -1.84 28.44
N ARG A 162 8.19 -1.35 28.34
CA ARG A 162 8.96 -0.86 29.49
C ARG A 162 8.28 0.33 30.16
N ALA A 163 7.79 1.29 29.38
CA ALA A 163 7.06 2.43 29.93
C ALA A 163 5.80 1.99 30.66
N TYR A 164 5.08 1.01 30.16
CA TYR A 164 3.92 0.42 30.82
C TYR A 164 4.31 -0.25 32.14
N GLU A 165 5.37 -1.08 32.16
CA GLU A 165 5.87 -1.72 33.38
C GLU A 165 6.26 -0.72 34.46
N ILE A 166 6.93 0.37 34.08
CA ILE A 166 7.31 1.46 35.02
C ILE A 166 6.05 2.11 35.61
N ASN A 167 5.04 2.40 34.77
CA ASN A 167 3.79 3.01 35.22
C ASN A 167 3.03 2.08 36.21
N VAL A 168 2.94 0.78 35.89
CA VAL A 168 2.31 -0.20 36.80
C VAL A 168 3.07 -0.27 38.14
N LYS A 169 4.40 -0.33 38.10
CA LYS A 169 5.23 -0.35 39.33
C LYS A 169 5.07 0.93 40.14
N PHE A 170 4.93 2.08 39.50
CA PHE A 170 4.68 3.34 40.19
C PHE A 170 3.33 3.33 40.90
N ILE A 171 2.27 2.81 40.27
CA ILE A 171 0.93 2.68 40.84
C ILE A 171 0.96 1.73 42.03
N THR A 172 1.61 0.56 41.94
CA THR A 172 1.71 -0.40 43.04
C THR A 172 2.49 0.19 44.21
N THR A 173 3.60 0.90 43.96
CA THR A 173 4.37 1.56 45.02
C THR A 173 3.54 2.66 45.71
N ALA A 174 2.75 3.45 44.94
CA ALA A 174 1.85 4.43 45.52
C ALA A 174 0.78 3.78 46.44
N GLN A 175 0.20 2.66 46.01
CA GLN A 175 -0.74 1.88 46.85
C GLN A 175 -0.11 1.36 48.12
N GLU A 176 1.11 0.82 48.07
CA GLU A 176 1.86 0.35 49.25
C GLU A 176 2.12 1.49 50.25
N ILE A 177 2.46 2.69 49.75
CA ILE A 177 2.66 3.87 50.61
C ILE A 177 1.37 4.30 51.27
N ASP A 178 0.25 4.32 50.51
CA ASP A 178 -1.07 4.64 51.07
C ASP A 178 -1.51 3.64 52.14
N GLU A 179 -1.32 2.35 51.93
CA GLU A 179 -1.63 1.29 52.90
C GLU A 179 -0.75 1.40 54.15
N ALA A 180 0.55 1.66 54.00
CA ALA A 180 1.47 1.88 55.08
C ALA A 180 1.06 3.12 55.91
N SER A 181 0.70 4.21 55.27
CA SER A 181 0.23 5.44 55.90
C SER A 181 -1.07 5.24 56.67
N ALA A 182 -2.02 4.49 56.09
CA ALA A 182 -3.30 4.15 56.76
C ALA A 182 -3.09 3.25 57.95
N SER A 183 -2.10 2.34 57.92
CA SER A 183 -1.77 1.45 59.05
C SER A 183 -1.17 2.22 60.23
N LEU A 184 -0.31 3.21 59.94
CA LEU A 184 0.28 4.08 60.96
C LEU A 184 -0.76 4.94 61.70
N MET A 185 -1.81 5.39 60.99
CA MET A 185 -2.91 6.15 61.59
C MET A 185 -3.84 5.29 62.47
N ARG A 186 -3.80 3.97 62.38
CA ARG A 186 -4.62 3.03 63.16
C ARG A 186 -3.92 2.47 64.40
N MET A 187 -2.69 2.87 64.71
CA MET A 187 -2.01 2.45 65.92
C MET A 187 -2.68 3.11 67.11
N PRO A 188 -3.23 2.34 68.09
CA PRO A 188 -3.76 2.89 69.35
C PRO A 188 -2.61 3.39 70.21
N SER A 189 -2.79 4.58 70.79
CA SER A 189 -1.92 5.21 71.76
C SER A 189 -1.90 4.44 73.06
#